data_709ecc171b5ba21923f2b8a9d4ab56a1
#
_entry.id   709ecc171b5ba21923f2b8a9d4ab56a1
#
_cell.length_a   1.000
_cell.length_b   1.000
_cell.length_c   1.000
_cell.angle_alpha   90.00
_cell.angle_beta   90.00
_cell.angle_gamma   90.00
#
_symmetry.space_group_name_H-M   'P 1'
#
loop_
_entity.id
_entity.type
_entity.pdbx_description
1 polymer ?
#
loop_
_entity_poly.entity_id
_entity_poly.type
_entity_poly.pdbx_seq_one_letter_code
_entity_poly.pdbx_strand_id
1 'polypeptide(L)'
;KGWAGVIRFNDALRSQFDRFYEREDTFSLGVCNGCQLSALLGWLPWRGIGGADQPRFIHNASGRFESRFSTVRILPSPAIMLAGMEGATLGVWAAHGEGRAHFPRPAILDRVESQRLAPVRFVDDDGAATERYPYNPNGSPRGVAGLCSPDGRHLAMMPHPERSVFNWQWGWMPAAWRDGFEVSPWLRMFQNAREWCESTR
;
A
#
# COMPACT_ATOMS: atom_id res chain seq x y z
N LYS A 1 -8.58 -6.11 12.58
CA LYS A 1 -9.69 -5.41 13.31
C LYS A 1 -9.40 -5.30 14.81
N GLY A 2 -8.86 -6.34 15.46
CA GLY A 2 -8.56 -6.34 16.90
C GLY A 2 -7.63 -5.21 17.32
N TRP A 3 -6.49 -5.04 16.66
CA TRP A 3 -5.54 -3.96 16.97
C TRP A 3 -6.16 -2.56 16.84
N ALA A 4 -6.93 -2.32 15.78
CA ALA A 4 -7.61 -1.04 15.63
C ALA A 4 -8.61 -0.78 16.78
N GLY A 5 -9.32 -1.80 17.25
CA GLY A 5 -10.20 -1.70 18.41
C GLY A 5 -9.43 -1.35 19.68
N VAL A 6 -8.35 -2.07 19.98
CA VAL A 6 -7.51 -1.79 21.16
C VAL A 6 -6.98 -0.36 21.14
N ILE A 7 -6.48 0.13 20.00
CA ILE A 7 -5.94 1.49 19.89
C ILE A 7 -7.06 2.54 20.00
N ARG A 8 -8.18 2.35 19.28
CA ARG A 8 -9.25 3.35 19.24
C ARG A 8 -10.03 3.51 20.55
N PHE A 9 -10.16 2.43 21.31
CA PHE A 9 -10.90 2.42 22.57
C PHE A 9 -10.02 2.55 23.82
N ASN A 10 -8.72 2.78 23.65
CA ASN A 10 -7.78 3.11 24.72
C ASN A 10 -7.20 4.50 24.45
N ASP A 11 -7.58 5.48 25.28
CA ASP A 11 -7.22 6.89 25.09
C ASP A 11 -5.70 7.12 25.12
N ALA A 12 -4.99 6.41 25.99
CA ALA A 12 -3.53 6.54 26.07
C ALA A 12 -2.85 6.04 24.80
N LEU A 13 -3.27 4.89 24.29
CA LEU A 13 -2.74 4.34 23.02
C LEU A 13 -3.13 5.23 21.84
N ARG A 14 -4.39 5.64 21.76
CA ARG A 14 -4.85 6.54 20.70
C ARG A 14 -4.01 7.82 20.65
N SER A 15 -3.78 8.45 21.79
CA SER A 15 -2.95 9.66 21.89
C SER A 15 -1.51 9.42 21.45
N GLN A 16 -0.93 8.24 21.71
CA GLN A 16 0.42 7.90 21.25
C GLN A 16 0.47 7.74 19.73
N PHE A 17 -0.52 7.04 19.15
CA PHE A 17 -0.61 6.84 17.70
C PHE A 17 -0.89 8.16 16.97
N ASP A 18 -1.73 9.03 17.54
CA ASP A 18 -1.99 10.36 16.96
C ASP A 18 -0.73 11.22 16.97
N ARG A 19 0.00 11.29 18.09
CA ARG A 19 1.29 12.00 18.17
C ARG A 19 2.32 11.44 17.18
N PHE A 20 2.39 10.11 17.02
CA PHE A 20 3.30 9.50 16.05
C PHE A 20 2.93 9.95 14.60
N TYR A 21 1.65 9.96 14.27
CA TYR A 21 1.19 10.39 12.95
C TYR A 21 1.49 11.87 12.68
N GLU A 22 1.36 12.72 13.70
CA GLU A 22 1.52 14.17 13.58
C GLU A 22 2.99 14.62 13.52
N ARG A 23 3.91 13.81 14.06
CA ARG A 23 5.34 14.14 14.03
C ARG A 23 5.86 14.16 12.59
N GLU A 24 6.63 15.21 12.25
CA GLU A 24 7.21 15.39 10.91
C GLU A 24 8.46 14.54 10.67
N ASP A 25 9.10 14.05 11.75
CA ASP A 25 10.29 13.20 11.73
C ASP A 25 9.99 11.69 11.77
N THR A 26 8.74 11.29 11.51
CA THR A 26 8.31 9.89 11.47
C THR A 26 7.65 9.55 10.16
N PHE A 27 7.79 8.31 9.72
CA PHE A 27 7.01 7.73 8.63
C PHE A 27 6.54 6.33 9.02
N SER A 28 5.63 5.75 8.25
CA SER A 28 5.18 4.38 8.47
C SER A 28 4.92 3.64 7.16
N LEU A 29 5.19 2.33 7.19
CA LEU A 29 4.74 1.38 6.17
C LEU A 29 3.77 0.39 6.82
N GLY A 30 2.52 0.39 6.36
CA GLY A 30 1.51 -0.59 6.74
C GLY A 30 1.36 -1.66 5.66
N VAL A 31 1.78 -2.91 5.91
CA VAL A 31 1.63 -4.01 4.95
C VAL A 31 0.49 -4.93 5.38
N CYS A 32 -0.38 -5.32 4.46
CA CYS A 32 -1.46 -6.26 4.65
C CYS A 32 -2.35 -5.89 5.87
N ASN A 33 -2.20 -6.56 7.00
CA ASN A 33 -2.91 -6.20 8.24
C ASN A 33 -2.56 -4.78 8.72
N GLY A 34 -1.33 -4.31 8.51
CA GLY A 34 -0.91 -2.92 8.75
C GLY A 34 -1.64 -1.92 7.85
N CYS A 35 -1.89 -2.28 6.60
CA CYS A 35 -2.70 -1.49 5.67
C CYS A 35 -4.14 -1.35 6.17
N GLN A 36 -4.76 -2.44 6.60
CA GLN A 36 -6.09 -2.43 7.21
C GLN A 36 -6.12 -1.54 8.47
N LEU A 37 -5.08 -1.64 9.31
CA LEU A 37 -4.95 -0.84 10.53
C LEU A 37 -4.90 0.66 10.21
N SER A 38 -4.02 1.08 9.30
CA SER A 38 -3.86 2.48 8.92
C SER A 38 -5.17 3.08 8.40
N ALA A 39 -5.93 2.34 7.60
CA ALA A 39 -7.25 2.76 7.14
C ALA A 39 -8.25 2.88 8.30
N LEU A 40 -8.29 1.90 9.21
CA LEU A 40 -9.19 1.90 10.37
C LEU A 40 -8.85 2.96 11.41
N LEU A 41 -7.58 3.38 11.51
CA LEU A 41 -7.17 4.52 12.35
C LEU A 41 -7.50 5.87 11.71
N GLY A 42 -7.96 5.89 10.45
CA GLY A 42 -8.25 7.11 9.72
C GLY A 42 -6.99 7.86 9.28
N TRP A 43 -5.84 7.17 9.18
CA TRP A 43 -4.58 7.76 8.72
C TRP A 43 -4.55 7.96 7.21
N LEU A 44 -5.24 7.08 6.47
CA LEU A 44 -5.25 7.04 5.02
C LEU A 44 -6.68 7.06 4.47
N PRO A 45 -6.88 7.72 3.32
CA PRO A 45 -5.92 8.48 2.52
C PRO A 45 -5.58 9.86 3.10
N TRP A 46 -6.38 10.41 3.99
CA TRP A 46 -6.17 11.64 4.79
C TRP A 46 -7.01 11.59 6.06
N ARG A 47 -6.63 12.36 7.06
CA ARG A 47 -7.38 12.46 8.32
C ARG A 47 -8.66 13.29 8.19
N GLY A 48 -9.62 13.03 9.09
CA GLY A 48 -10.87 13.78 9.16
C GLY A 48 -12.01 13.25 8.30
N ILE A 49 -11.84 12.11 7.64
CA ILE A 49 -12.95 11.43 6.97
C ILE A 49 -13.90 10.87 8.04
N GLY A 50 -15.19 11.16 7.93
CA GLY A 50 -16.20 10.61 8.84
C GLY A 50 -16.21 9.08 8.84
N GLY A 51 -16.46 8.46 9.99
CA GLY A 51 -16.33 7.01 10.13
C GLY A 51 -17.21 6.19 9.18
N ALA A 52 -18.37 6.71 8.75
CA ALA A 52 -19.23 6.07 7.75
C ALA A 52 -18.61 6.10 6.34
N ASP A 53 -17.81 7.12 6.03
CA ASP A 53 -17.22 7.38 4.73
C ASP A 53 -15.76 6.90 4.64
N GLN A 54 -15.15 6.51 5.79
CA GLN A 54 -13.76 6.08 5.87
C GLN A 54 -13.51 4.87 4.98
N PRO A 55 -12.56 4.94 4.03
CA PRO A 55 -12.12 3.79 3.25
C PRO A 55 -11.64 2.63 4.14
N ARG A 56 -11.89 1.41 3.69
CA ARG A 56 -11.56 0.18 4.44
C ARG A 56 -11.07 -0.88 3.46
N PHE A 57 -10.44 -1.90 4.03
CA PHE A 57 -10.14 -3.12 3.30
C PHE A 57 -11.08 -4.23 3.79
N ILE A 58 -11.84 -4.81 2.87
CA ILE A 58 -12.90 -5.78 3.13
C ILE A 58 -12.62 -7.10 2.41
N HIS A 59 -13.49 -8.09 2.57
CA HIS A 59 -13.36 -9.40 1.94
C HIS A 59 -13.06 -9.29 0.44
N ASN A 60 -12.11 -10.12 -0.03
CA ASN A 60 -11.81 -10.25 -1.44
C ASN A 60 -13.08 -10.58 -2.24
N ALA A 61 -13.17 -10.07 -3.46
CA ALA A 61 -14.29 -10.37 -4.36
C ALA A 61 -14.39 -11.88 -4.66
N SER A 62 -13.28 -12.62 -4.61
CA SER A 62 -13.24 -14.08 -4.77
C SER A 62 -13.87 -14.85 -3.60
N GLY A 63 -14.15 -14.21 -2.47
CA GLY A 63 -14.66 -14.83 -1.26
C GLY A 63 -13.67 -15.74 -0.51
N ARG A 64 -12.39 -15.75 -0.89
CA ARG A 64 -11.37 -16.62 -0.30
C ARG A 64 -10.05 -15.87 -0.04
N PHE A 65 -9.15 -16.54 0.68
CA PHE A 65 -7.78 -16.10 0.84
C PHE A 65 -7.03 -16.25 -0.49
N GLU A 66 -6.46 -15.16 -0.99
CA GLU A 66 -5.64 -15.14 -2.19
C GLU A 66 -4.17 -15.13 -1.80
N SER A 67 -3.43 -16.17 -2.24
CA SER A 67 -1.99 -16.28 -2.10
C SER A 67 -1.40 -16.44 -3.49
N ARG A 68 -0.83 -15.36 -4.04
CA ARG A 68 -0.29 -15.37 -5.41
C ARG A 68 0.74 -14.29 -5.65
N PHE A 69 1.59 -14.54 -6.63
CA PHE A 69 2.45 -13.53 -7.21
C PHE A 69 1.61 -12.72 -8.22
N SER A 70 1.55 -11.42 -8.01
CA SER A 70 0.76 -10.48 -8.81
C SER A 70 1.66 -9.37 -9.33
N THR A 71 1.22 -8.67 -10.37
CA THR A 71 1.95 -7.53 -10.92
C THR A 71 1.29 -6.23 -10.49
N VAL A 72 2.11 -5.28 -10.04
CA VAL A 72 1.68 -3.93 -9.70
C VAL A 72 2.49 -2.89 -10.46
N ARG A 73 1.87 -1.74 -10.70
CA ARG A 73 2.54 -0.55 -11.23
C ARG A 73 2.61 0.53 -10.16
N ILE A 74 3.77 1.20 -10.07
CA ILE A 74 3.98 2.33 -9.18
C ILE A 74 3.66 3.61 -9.96
N LEU A 75 2.74 4.40 -9.44
CA LEU A 75 2.31 5.66 -10.03
C LEU A 75 2.97 6.85 -9.34
N PRO A 76 3.06 8.02 -10.02
CA PRO A 76 3.50 9.25 -9.39
C PRO A 76 2.66 9.58 -8.15
N SER A 77 3.32 9.91 -7.04
CA SER A 77 2.67 10.13 -5.75
C SER A 77 3.60 10.92 -4.80
N PRO A 78 3.09 11.44 -3.69
CA PRO A 78 3.92 12.01 -2.63
C PRO A 78 4.67 10.96 -1.79
N ALA A 79 4.38 9.67 -1.92
CA ALA A 79 4.90 8.61 -1.05
C ALA A 79 6.44 8.58 -1.01
N ILE A 80 7.03 8.97 0.12
CA ILE A 80 8.48 9.05 0.33
C ILE A 80 9.18 7.75 -0.03
N MET A 81 8.64 6.62 0.42
CA MET A 81 9.24 5.30 0.20
C MET A 81 9.23 4.87 -1.27
N LEU A 82 8.40 5.47 -2.13
CA LEU A 82 8.29 5.14 -3.55
C LEU A 82 8.98 6.15 -4.47
N ALA A 83 9.69 7.13 -3.92
CA ALA A 83 10.40 8.15 -4.68
C ALA A 83 11.41 7.51 -5.68
N GLY A 84 11.35 7.94 -6.94
CA GLY A 84 12.22 7.44 -8.01
C GLY A 84 11.85 6.03 -8.52
N MET A 85 10.70 5.49 -8.10
CA MET A 85 10.19 4.20 -8.58
C MET A 85 8.99 4.37 -9.54
N GLU A 86 8.61 5.61 -9.86
CA GLU A 86 7.44 5.92 -10.69
C GLU A 86 7.56 5.28 -12.08
N GLY A 87 6.48 4.66 -12.53
CA GLY A 87 6.42 3.95 -13.81
C GLY A 87 6.91 2.50 -13.75
N ALA A 88 7.58 2.08 -12.66
CA ALA A 88 8.00 0.70 -12.51
C ALA A 88 6.80 -0.25 -12.44
N THR A 89 6.90 -1.36 -13.18
CA THR A 89 5.96 -2.48 -13.14
C THR A 89 6.68 -3.67 -12.51
N LEU A 90 6.23 -4.08 -11.32
CA LEU A 90 6.95 -5.01 -10.47
C LEU A 90 6.06 -6.17 -10.01
N GLY A 91 6.64 -7.36 -9.94
CA GLY A 91 6.01 -8.51 -9.30
C GLY A 91 6.05 -8.40 -7.78
N VAL A 92 4.98 -8.83 -7.11
CA VAL A 92 4.86 -8.78 -5.66
C VAL A 92 3.91 -9.86 -5.14
N TRP A 93 4.14 -10.35 -3.94
CA TRP A 93 3.27 -11.32 -3.30
C TRP A 93 2.03 -10.68 -2.69
N ALA A 94 0.85 -11.19 -3.05
CA ALA A 94 -0.41 -10.98 -2.35
C ALA A 94 -0.69 -12.19 -1.46
N ALA A 95 -1.08 -11.97 -0.20
CA ALA A 95 -1.41 -13.03 0.76
C ALA A 95 -2.46 -12.52 1.77
N HIS A 96 -3.73 -12.44 1.34
CA HIS A 96 -4.79 -11.86 2.16
C HIS A 96 -6.19 -12.36 1.78
N GLY A 97 -7.09 -12.40 2.76
CA GLY A 97 -8.52 -12.70 2.58
C GLY A 97 -9.41 -11.44 2.59
N GLU A 98 -8.91 -10.36 3.20
CA GLU A 98 -9.62 -9.08 3.32
C GLU A 98 -8.73 -7.95 2.75
N GLY A 99 -8.49 -7.97 1.43
CA GLY A 99 -7.60 -7.02 0.76
C GLY A 99 -8.29 -6.04 -0.17
N ARG A 100 -9.59 -6.19 -0.40
CA ARG A 100 -10.33 -5.34 -1.33
C ARG A 100 -10.54 -3.95 -0.76
N ALA A 101 -9.96 -2.94 -1.40
CA ALA A 101 -10.21 -1.55 -1.07
C ALA A 101 -11.70 -1.21 -1.30
N HIS A 102 -12.33 -0.65 -0.29
CA HIS A 102 -13.72 -0.23 -0.33
C HIS A 102 -13.82 1.25 0.00
N PHE A 103 -14.39 2.01 -0.92
CA PHE A 103 -14.67 3.42 -0.78
C PHE A 103 -16.18 3.61 -0.68
N PRO A 104 -16.73 3.91 0.53
CA PRO A 104 -18.18 4.07 0.71
C PRO A 104 -18.78 5.15 -0.20
N ARG A 105 -18.00 6.18 -0.54
CA ARG A 105 -18.37 7.23 -1.50
C ARG A 105 -17.41 7.24 -2.68
N PRO A 106 -17.90 7.12 -3.92
CA PRO A 106 -17.07 7.22 -5.14
C PRO A 106 -16.23 8.50 -5.19
N ALA A 107 -16.78 9.63 -4.75
CA ALA A 107 -16.08 10.91 -4.71
C ALA A 107 -14.79 10.88 -3.87
N ILE A 108 -14.69 10.01 -2.86
CA ILE A 108 -13.45 9.83 -2.10
C ILE A 108 -12.38 9.16 -2.97
N LEU A 109 -12.75 8.14 -3.74
CA LEU A 109 -11.82 7.48 -4.67
C LEU A 109 -11.37 8.47 -5.77
N ASP A 110 -12.29 9.26 -6.31
CA ASP A 110 -11.96 10.28 -7.32
C ASP A 110 -10.98 11.32 -6.76
N ARG A 111 -11.16 11.74 -5.52
CA ARG A 111 -10.24 12.63 -4.82
C ARG A 111 -8.89 11.96 -4.53
N VAL A 112 -8.87 10.69 -4.12
CA VAL A 112 -7.64 9.90 -3.95
C VAL A 112 -6.82 9.90 -5.24
N GLU A 113 -7.47 9.72 -6.38
CA GLU A 113 -6.79 9.73 -7.68
C GLU A 113 -6.30 11.12 -8.07
N SER A 114 -7.14 12.12 -7.97
CA SER A 114 -6.77 13.50 -8.32
C SER A 114 -5.59 14.03 -7.47
N GLN A 115 -5.47 13.57 -6.23
CA GLN A 115 -4.37 13.89 -5.32
C GLN A 115 -3.21 12.88 -5.38
N ARG A 116 -3.29 11.87 -6.26
CA ARG A 116 -2.25 10.84 -6.45
C ARG A 116 -1.94 10.04 -5.17
N LEU A 117 -2.95 9.78 -4.34
CA LEU A 117 -2.79 9.09 -3.05
C LEU A 117 -2.99 7.57 -3.13
N ALA A 118 -3.12 7.01 -4.33
CA ALA A 118 -3.12 5.57 -4.57
C ALA A 118 -1.95 5.17 -5.48
N PRO A 119 -0.73 5.15 -4.91
CA PRO A 119 0.50 5.02 -5.68
C PRO A 119 0.76 3.62 -6.24
N VAL A 120 0.08 2.59 -5.73
CA VAL A 120 0.29 1.20 -6.15
C VAL A 120 -1.00 0.64 -6.73
N ARG A 121 -0.93 0.10 -7.95
CA ARG A 121 -2.07 -0.46 -8.67
C ARG A 121 -1.78 -1.86 -9.18
N PHE A 122 -2.72 -2.78 -9.00
CA PHE A 122 -2.70 -4.04 -9.73
C PHE A 122 -2.90 -3.77 -11.22
N VAL A 123 -2.07 -4.42 -12.03
CA VAL A 123 -2.08 -4.25 -13.50
C VAL A 123 -2.17 -5.60 -14.21
N ASP A 124 -2.67 -5.58 -15.44
CA ASP A 124 -2.64 -6.71 -16.36
C ASP A 124 -1.29 -6.84 -17.09
N ASP A 125 -1.23 -7.75 -18.07
CA ASP A 125 0.00 -8.02 -18.82
C ASP A 125 0.43 -6.84 -19.72
N ASP A 126 -0.49 -5.94 -20.05
CA ASP A 126 -0.22 -4.70 -20.79
C ASP A 126 0.22 -3.55 -19.86
N GLY A 127 0.25 -3.78 -18.54
CA GLY A 127 0.59 -2.78 -17.54
C GLY A 127 -0.53 -1.77 -17.28
N ALA A 128 -1.75 -2.06 -17.73
CA ALA A 128 -2.94 -1.25 -17.46
C ALA A 128 -3.56 -1.63 -16.11
N ALA A 129 -3.96 -0.61 -15.32
CA ALA A 129 -4.66 -0.84 -14.06
C ALA A 129 -5.96 -1.62 -14.29
N THR A 130 -6.17 -2.69 -13.51
CA THR A 130 -7.23 -3.63 -13.80
C THR A 130 -8.02 -4.07 -12.57
N GLU A 131 -9.31 -4.35 -12.76
CA GLU A 131 -10.17 -5.00 -11.77
C GLU A 131 -10.34 -6.51 -12.07
N ARG A 132 -9.80 -6.97 -13.21
CA ARG A 132 -10.00 -8.34 -13.70
C ARG A 132 -9.18 -9.35 -12.90
N TYR A 133 -9.86 -10.37 -12.39
CA TYR A 133 -9.22 -11.56 -11.83
C TYR A 133 -8.58 -12.40 -12.96
N PRO A 134 -7.38 -12.98 -12.80
CA PRO A 134 -6.58 -13.09 -11.58
C PRO A 134 -5.55 -11.97 -11.37
N TYR A 135 -5.42 -11.02 -12.27
CA TYR A 135 -4.44 -9.93 -12.18
C TYR A 135 -4.66 -9.06 -10.94
N ASN A 136 -5.91 -8.74 -10.65
CA ASN A 136 -6.32 -8.10 -9.40
C ASN A 136 -6.88 -9.18 -8.45
N PRO A 137 -6.08 -9.64 -7.48
CA PRO A 137 -6.46 -10.81 -6.67
C PRO A 137 -7.59 -10.53 -5.69
N ASN A 138 -7.85 -9.28 -5.34
CA ASN A 138 -8.84 -8.93 -4.33
C ASN A 138 -10.07 -8.20 -4.86
N GLY A 139 -10.05 -7.76 -6.13
CA GLY A 139 -11.16 -7.03 -6.74
C GLY A 139 -11.27 -5.58 -6.27
N SER A 140 -10.16 -4.95 -5.88
CA SER A 140 -10.12 -3.53 -5.53
C SER A 140 -10.49 -2.66 -6.73
N PRO A 141 -11.34 -1.62 -6.56
CA PRO A 141 -11.72 -0.74 -7.63
C PRO A 141 -10.49 -0.06 -8.23
N ARG A 142 -10.49 0.10 -9.56
CA ARG A 142 -9.41 0.74 -10.34
C ARG A 142 -8.02 0.14 -10.03
N GLY A 143 -7.95 -1.11 -9.58
CA GLY A 143 -6.71 -1.79 -9.25
C GLY A 143 -6.01 -1.30 -7.98
N VAL A 144 -6.64 -0.52 -7.11
CA VAL A 144 -5.99 0.03 -5.89
C VAL A 144 -5.36 -1.07 -5.05
N ALA A 145 -4.04 -1.04 -4.91
CA ALA A 145 -3.27 -1.97 -4.11
C ALA A 145 -2.61 -1.33 -2.89
N GLY A 146 -2.55 0.01 -2.85
CA GLY A 146 -2.00 0.79 -1.74
C GLY A 146 -2.48 2.23 -1.74
N LEU A 147 -2.37 2.86 -0.57
CA LEU A 147 -2.73 4.26 -0.32
C LEU A 147 -1.59 4.94 0.43
N CYS A 148 -1.42 6.25 0.22
CA CYS A 148 -0.51 7.05 1.04
C CYS A 148 -1.19 8.32 1.59
N SER A 149 -0.57 8.93 2.59
CA SER A 149 -0.97 10.24 3.11
C SER A 149 -0.58 11.38 2.16
N PRO A 150 -1.21 12.55 2.27
CA PRO A 150 -0.90 13.69 1.39
C PRO A 150 0.54 14.20 1.51
N ASP A 151 1.16 14.06 2.68
CA ASP A 151 2.57 14.39 2.93
C ASP A 151 3.54 13.25 2.57
N GLY A 152 3.02 12.11 2.13
CA GLY A 152 3.79 10.95 1.68
C GLY A 152 4.48 10.13 2.76
N ARG A 153 4.43 10.55 4.03
CA ARG A 153 5.10 9.87 5.15
C ARG A 153 4.47 8.54 5.52
N HIS A 154 3.16 8.40 5.35
CA HIS A 154 2.45 7.17 5.69
C HIS A 154 2.02 6.46 4.41
N LEU A 155 2.59 5.28 4.19
CA LEU A 155 2.27 4.40 3.07
C LEU A 155 1.67 3.11 3.59
N ALA A 156 0.60 2.65 2.98
CA ALA A 156 0.05 1.33 3.26
C ALA A 156 -0.31 0.60 1.97
N MET A 157 -0.01 -0.69 1.93
CA MET A 157 -0.30 -1.53 0.78
C MET A 157 -0.69 -2.94 1.18
N MET A 158 -1.58 -3.55 0.40
CA MET A 158 -2.03 -4.91 0.65
C MET A 158 -1.03 -5.99 0.24
N PRO A 159 -0.34 -5.90 -0.92
CA PRO A 159 0.72 -6.82 -1.25
C PRO A 159 1.97 -6.60 -0.38
N HIS A 160 2.86 -7.59 -0.38
CA HIS A 160 4.00 -7.74 0.51
C HIS A 160 5.34 -7.43 -0.18
N PRO A 161 5.79 -6.17 -0.26
CA PRO A 161 7.09 -5.82 -0.87
C PRO A 161 8.26 -6.43 -0.09
N GLU A 162 8.13 -6.60 1.25
CA GLU A 162 9.15 -7.20 2.11
C GLU A 162 9.42 -8.68 1.79
N ARG A 163 8.51 -9.33 1.06
CA ARG A 163 8.67 -10.70 0.55
C ARG A 163 9.18 -10.75 -0.87
N SER A 164 9.69 -9.65 -1.40
CA SER A 164 10.13 -9.52 -2.79
C SER A 164 11.42 -8.71 -2.91
N VAL A 165 12.20 -8.51 -1.82
CA VAL A 165 13.43 -7.73 -1.81
C VAL A 165 14.64 -8.47 -2.40
N PHE A 166 14.62 -9.79 -2.38
CA PHE A 166 15.66 -10.62 -3.00
C PHE A 166 15.14 -11.31 -4.25
N ASN A 167 16.00 -11.51 -5.25
CA ASN A 167 15.60 -12.12 -6.52
C ASN A 167 15.01 -13.52 -6.36
N TRP A 168 15.52 -14.33 -5.43
CA TRP A 168 15.01 -15.68 -5.17
C TRP A 168 13.60 -15.71 -4.55
N GLN A 169 13.10 -14.57 -4.04
CA GLN A 169 11.75 -14.45 -3.48
C GLN A 169 10.68 -14.25 -4.56
N TRP A 170 11.08 -13.95 -5.79
CA TRP A 170 10.15 -13.72 -6.88
C TRP A 170 9.63 -15.04 -7.43
N GLY A 171 8.32 -15.11 -7.69
CA GLY A 171 7.72 -16.24 -8.37
C GLY A 171 8.12 -16.33 -9.85
N TRP A 172 8.35 -15.18 -10.47
CA TRP A 172 8.88 -15.01 -11.82
C TRP A 172 9.55 -13.66 -11.96
N MET A 173 10.63 -13.60 -12.74
CA MET A 173 11.39 -12.40 -13.02
C MET A 173 11.93 -12.46 -14.46
N PRO A 174 11.91 -11.35 -15.22
CA PRO A 174 12.59 -11.28 -16.52
C PRO A 174 14.05 -11.74 -16.40
N ALA A 175 14.53 -12.54 -17.37
CA ALA A 175 15.89 -13.07 -17.34
C ALA A 175 16.94 -11.94 -17.25
N ALA A 176 16.78 -10.87 -18.03
CA ALA A 176 17.67 -9.71 -17.98
C ALA A 176 17.76 -9.06 -16.60
N TRP A 177 16.70 -9.10 -15.80
CA TRP A 177 16.71 -8.56 -14.44
C TRP A 177 17.40 -9.51 -13.47
N ARG A 178 17.13 -10.82 -13.60
CA ARG A 178 17.76 -11.84 -12.77
C ARG A 178 19.28 -11.84 -12.90
N ASP A 179 19.76 -11.62 -14.13
CA ASP A 179 21.19 -11.65 -14.45
C ASP A 179 21.87 -10.26 -14.23
N GLY A 180 21.07 -9.16 -14.24
CA GLY A 180 21.55 -7.79 -14.11
C GLY A 180 21.43 -7.17 -12.73
N PHE A 181 20.60 -7.73 -11.83
CA PHE A 181 20.39 -7.20 -10.49
C PHE A 181 20.83 -8.21 -9.43
N GLU A 182 21.61 -7.76 -8.45
CA GLU A 182 21.93 -8.55 -7.25
C GLU A 182 20.73 -8.69 -6.32
N VAL A 183 19.88 -7.66 -6.27
CA VAL A 183 18.69 -7.57 -5.44
C VAL A 183 17.50 -7.04 -6.26
N SER A 184 16.32 -7.33 -5.81
CA SER A 184 15.10 -6.86 -6.45
C SER A 184 14.93 -5.33 -6.37
N PRO A 185 14.29 -4.69 -7.37
CA PRO A 185 13.96 -3.27 -7.33
C PRO A 185 13.15 -2.84 -6.09
N TRP A 186 12.45 -3.75 -5.41
CA TRP A 186 11.74 -3.44 -4.15
C TRP A 186 12.66 -3.01 -3.02
N LEU A 187 13.97 -3.34 -3.06
CA LEU A 187 14.91 -2.85 -2.07
C LEU A 187 15.00 -1.32 -2.08
N ARG A 188 14.81 -0.67 -3.23
CA ARG A 188 14.83 0.80 -3.33
C ARG A 188 13.83 1.48 -2.39
N MET A 189 12.66 0.88 -2.21
CA MET A 189 11.65 1.37 -1.27
C MET A 189 12.20 1.52 0.17
N PHE A 190 12.98 0.54 0.63
CA PHE A 190 13.57 0.55 1.96
C PHE A 190 14.82 1.45 2.05
N GLN A 191 15.55 1.57 0.95
CA GLN A 191 16.66 2.55 0.84
C GLN A 191 16.13 3.98 0.92
N ASN A 192 15.04 4.31 0.21
CA ASN A 192 14.38 5.62 0.32
C ASN A 192 13.98 5.94 1.76
N ALA A 193 13.44 4.96 2.50
CA ALA A 193 13.09 5.13 3.91
C ALA A 193 14.32 5.46 4.76
N ARG A 194 15.43 4.77 4.55
CA ARG A 194 16.69 5.01 5.24
C ARG A 194 17.27 6.40 4.91
N GLU A 195 17.37 6.73 3.61
CA GLU A 195 17.86 8.01 3.14
C GLU A 195 17.05 9.17 3.73
N TRP A 196 15.72 9.03 3.81
CA TRP A 196 14.86 10.02 4.44
C TRP A 196 15.17 10.19 5.93
N CYS A 197 15.34 9.09 6.67
CA CYS A 197 15.72 9.15 8.09
C CYS A 197 17.09 9.83 8.31
N GLU A 198 18.02 9.69 7.38
CA GLU A 198 19.34 10.30 7.46
C GLU A 198 19.28 11.80 7.16
N SER A 199 18.36 12.24 6.28
CA SER A 199 18.19 13.64 5.89
C SER A 199 17.35 14.47 6.87
N THR A 200 16.57 13.85 7.74
CA THR A 200 15.68 14.51 8.72
C THR A 200 16.27 14.57 10.14
N ARG A 201 17.49 14.14 10.32
CA ARG A 201 18.30 14.28 11.57
C ARG A 201 19.09 15.59 11.51
#